data_465fb62972d1850989210a9ab9a73167
#
_entry.id   465fb62972d1850989210a9ab9a73167
#
_cell.length_a   1.000
_cell.length_b   1.000
_cell.length_c   1.000
_cell.angle_alpha   90.00
_cell.angle_beta   90.00
_cell.angle_gamma   90.00
#
_symmetry.space_group_name_H-M   'P 1'
#
loop_
_entity.id
_entity.type
_entity.pdbx_description
1 polymer ?
#
loop_
_entity_poly.entity_id
_entity_poly.type
_entity_poly.pdbx_seq_one_letter_code
_entity_poly.pdbx_strand_id
1 'polypeptide(L)'
;MQKESVLRRQSHRRTSHTGNTVGHSTRRRVAAGALVAVTALLAAAVQSGAATAAPEKAPSAAGKADPGALSVKLTPAQRAELIREANATKAETAEELNLGAKEKLVVRDVVKDRDGTVHTRYERTYDGLPVLGGDLVVETSKAGATEGIVKATKAKIAVTSLTPTVSAGKAEKQALAAAKAEDAKSPEVNRAPRKVVWAASGKPVLAYETVVGGFQHDGTPQELHVVTDATSGAKLYEWEAIETGTGNTVYSGSVTLGTTQSGSTFNLTDGARGGHKTYNLNRGTSGTGTLFSGPDDVWGNGSASNLESAGADAHYGAALTWDYYKNVHGRNGIRGDGVGAYSRVHYGNNYVNAFWQDSCFCMTYGDGSGNANPLTSIDVAAHEMSHGLTSNTAKLNYSGESGGLNEATSDIFGSTVEFYAANSSDVGDYLIGEEININGNGTPLRYMDKPSKDGSSKDSWYSGIGSIDVHYSSGPANHFFYLLSEGSGAKTINGVTYDSPTSDGLPVTGIGRAKAEQIWFKALTTKFTSTTNYAAARTGTLAVTGDLYGTTSAEYTAVQNAWAGINVGSRPGGGGGGTSFESTTDV
;
A
#
# COMPACT_ATOMS: atom_id res chain seq x y z
N MET A 1 0.59 -12.20 32.23
CA MET A 1 1.68 -11.42 32.82
C MET A 1 2.77 -11.38 31.77
N GLN A 2 2.74 -10.38 30.92
CA GLN A 2 3.76 -10.13 29.91
C GLN A 2 4.91 -9.39 30.58
N LYS A 3 6.12 -9.97 30.50
CA LYS A 3 7.34 -9.27 30.88
C LYS A 3 7.91 -8.62 29.62
N GLU A 4 7.82 -7.31 29.57
CA GLU A 4 8.56 -6.48 28.62
C GLU A 4 10.07 -6.66 28.86
N SER A 5 10.79 -7.05 27.82
CA SER A 5 12.26 -7.02 27.83
C SER A 5 12.74 -5.65 27.35
N VAL A 6 12.99 -4.78 28.31
CA VAL A 6 13.62 -3.47 28.08
C VAL A 6 15.10 -3.66 27.86
N LEU A 7 15.60 -3.33 26.69
CA LEU A 7 17.03 -3.16 26.41
C LEU A 7 17.60 -1.97 27.22
N ARG A 8 18.13 -2.23 28.41
CA ARG A 8 18.93 -1.24 29.16
C ARG A 8 20.37 -1.28 28.65
N ARG A 9 20.79 -0.28 27.92
CA ARG A 9 22.22 0.06 27.78
C ARG A 9 22.66 0.92 28.96
N GLN A 10 23.66 0.45 29.69
CA GLN A 10 24.37 1.23 30.72
C GLN A 10 25.30 2.25 30.03
N SER A 11 25.06 3.52 30.29
CA SER A 11 25.98 4.60 29.95
C SER A 11 27.12 4.65 30.96
N HIS A 12 28.36 4.38 30.55
CA HIS A 12 29.54 4.70 31.33
C HIS A 12 29.87 6.18 31.15
N ARG A 13 29.64 6.94 32.24
CA ARG A 13 30.22 8.27 32.43
C ARG A 13 31.73 8.18 32.54
N ARG A 14 32.45 8.90 31.70
CA ARG A 14 33.81 9.38 32.01
C ARG A 14 33.80 10.90 32.11
N THR A 15 34.10 11.37 33.32
CA THR A 15 34.42 12.76 33.64
C THR A 15 35.90 13.03 33.35
N SER A 16 36.22 14.17 32.76
CA SER A 16 37.48 14.92 33.02
C SER A 16 37.38 16.31 32.41
N HIS A 17 37.39 17.20 33.17
CA HIS A 17 38.06 18.40 33.63
C HIS A 17 38.74 19.28 32.58
N THR A 18 38.25 20.55 32.59
CA THR A 18 38.90 21.88 32.62
C THR A 18 39.90 22.33 31.57
N GLY A 19 39.64 23.54 31.10
CA GLY A 19 40.60 24.41 30.41
C GLY A 19 39.97 25.68 29.84
N ASN A 20 39.93 26.72 30.67
CA ASN A 20 39.63 28.11 30.32
C ASN A 20 40.67 28.67 29.34
N THR A 21 40.26 29.49 28.36
CA THR A 21 40.92 30.82 28.15
C THR A 21 40.06 31.74 27.27
N VAL A 22 40.06 32.96 27.68
CA VAL A 22 39.43 34.19 27.29
C VAL A 22 40.03 34.78 25.98
N GLY A 23 39.19 35.46 25.16
CA GLY A 23 39.72 36.30 24.07
C GLY A 23 38.63 37.14 23.36
N HIS A 24 38.63 38.36 23.73
CA HIS A 24 37.78 39.51 23.37
C HIS A 24 37.56 39.87 21.89
N SER A 25 36.37 40.44 21.66
CA SER A 25 36.00 41.67 20.96
C SER A 25 36.25 41.76 19.43
N THR A 26 35.34 42.23 18.67
CA THR A 26 34.85 43.62 18.52
C THR A 26 33.61 43.73 17.60
N ARG A 27 32.73 44.62 18.00
CA ARG A 27 31.57 45.12 17.30
C ARG A 27 31.91 45.78 15.94
N ARG A 28 30.99 45.71 14.96
CA ARG A 28 30.50 46.92 14.28
C ARG A 28 29.14 46.68 13.61
N ARG A 29 28.23 47.58 13.94
CA ARG A 29 26.92 47.87 13.29
C ARG A 29 27.16 48.75 12.05
N VAL A 30 26.21 48.68 11.08
CA VAL A 30 25.59 49.80 10.32
C VAL A 30 24.58 49.11 9.38
N ALA A 31 23.34 49.24 9.48
CA ALA A 31 22.31 50.27 9.28
C ALA A 31 22.00 50.50 7.79
N ALA A 32 20.76 50.17 7.46
CA ALA A 32 19.71 50.85 6.70
C ALA A 32 19.99 51.38 5.28
N GLY A 33 19.01 51.20 4.43
CA GLY A 33 18.75 52.03 3.26
C GLY A 33 17.80 51.40 2.27
N ALA A 34 16.53 51.82 2.33
CA ALA A 34 15.52 51.63 1.27
C ALA A 34 15.88 52.50 0.06
N LEU A 35 15.49 52.11 -1.16
CA LEU A 35 14.70 52.98 -2.06
C LEU A 35 14.30 52.28 -3.37
N VAL A 36 13.07 52.47 -3.70
CA VAL A 36 12.29 52.37 -4.91
C VAL A 36 13.02 52.90 -6.17
N ALA A 37 12.87 52.19 -7.31
CA ALA A 37 12.78 52.85 -8.61
C ALA A 37 11.95 52.04 -9.60
N VAL A 38 10.87 52.63 -10.02
CA VAL A 38 10.00 52.35 -11.15
C VAL A 38 10.74 52.73 -12.45
N THR A 39 10.67 51.87 -13.48
CA THR A 39 10.73 52.35 -14.86
C THR A 39 9.90 51.46 -15.78
N ALA A 40 8.89 52.10 -16.35
CA ALA A 40 8.10 51.65 -17.49
C ALA A 40 8.85 51.95 -18.80
N LEU A 41 8.64 51.12 -19.83
CA LEU A 41 8.62 51.56 -21.25
C LEU A 41 8.07 50.43 -22.16
N LEU A 42 6.87 50.69 -22.71
CA LEU A 42 6.45 50.85 -24.11
C LEU A 42 6.48 49.61 -25.00
N ALA A 43 5.36 49.02 -25.22
CA ALA A 43 4.36 49.17 -26.30
C ALA A 43 4.87 48.98 -27.76
N ALA A 44 4.44 47.90 -28.40
CA ALA A 44 4.14 47.92 -29.84
C ALA A 44 2.83 47.14 -30.06
N ALA A 45 1.83 47.87 -30.53
CA ALA A 45 0.50 47.40 -30.86
C ALA A 45 0.49 46.66 -32.20
N VAL A 46 -0.19 45.52 -32.27
CA VAL A 46 -0.81 45.04 -33.52
C VAL A 46 -2.31 44.92 -33.25
N GLN A 47 -3.05 45.83 -33.85
CA GLN A 47 -4.50 45.81 -33.90
C GLN A 47 -4.97 44.73 -34.88
N SER A 48 -5.73 43.77 -34.40
CA SER A 48 -6.70 43.06 -35.22
C SER A 48 -8.02 43.09 -34.47
N GLY A 49 -9.05 43.56 -35.14
CA GLY A 49 -10.33 43.97 -34.62
C GLY A 49 -11.06 42.89 -33.83
N ALA A 50 -11.39 43.24 -32.60
CA ALA A 50 -12.37 42.55 -31.79
C ALA A 50 -13.66 43.36 -31.79
N ALA A 51 -14.72 42.70 -32.28
CA ALA A 51 -16.08 43.21 -32.10
C ALA A 51 -16.35 43.37 -30.60
N THR A 52 -16.68 44.56 -30.17
CA THR A 52 -17.12 44.88 -28.82
C THR A 52 -18.49 44.23 -28.58
N ALA A 53 -18.51 43.07 -27.94
CA ALA A 53 -19.69 42.60 -27.25
C ALA A 53 -19.92 43.54 -26.05
N ALA A 54 -21.13 44.10 -25.97
CA ALA A 54 -21.56 44.89 -24.82
C ALA A 54 -21.37 44.06 -23.52
N PRO A 55 -20.99 44.71 -22.41
CA PRO A 55 -20.85 44.01 -21.14
C PRO A 55 -22.21 43.45 -20.75
N GLU A 56 -22.32 42.10 -20.77
CA GLU A 56 -23.43 41.38 -20.20
C GLU A 56 -23.55 41.82 -18.74
N LYS A 57 -24.68 42.35 -18.35
CA LYS A 57 -25.00 42.79 -17.01
C LYS A 57 -24.67 41.62 -16.07
N ALA A 58 -23.68 41.80 -15.19
CA ALA A 58 -23.39 40.85 -14.13
C ALA A 58 -24.72 40.48 -13.46
N PRO A 59 -25.03 39.20 -13.29
CA PRO A 59 -26.22 38.80 -12.55
C PRO A 59 -26.13 39.47 -11.18
N SER A 60 -27.18 40.19 -10.81
CA SER A 60 -27.36 40.78 -9.49
C SER A 60 -26.95 39.73 -8.46
N ALA A 61 -26.17 40.11 -7.45
CA ALA A 61 -25.71 39.25 -6.38
C ALA A 61 -26.86 38.31 -6.00
N ALA A 62 -26.81 37.09 -6.47
CA ALA A 62 -27.60 36.02 -5.93
C ALA A 62 -27.29 36.04 -4.45
N GLY A 63 -28.31 36.18 -3.61
CA GLY A 63 -28.15 36.14 -2.17
C GLY A 63 -27.20 35.02 -1.86
N LYS A 64 -26.28 35.20 -0.89
CA LYS A 64 -25.40 34.14 -0.42
C LYS A 64 -26.25 32.90 -0.32
N ALA A 65 -25.95 31.88 -1.13
CA ALA A 65 -26.56 30.60 -0.96
C ALA A 65 -26.38 30.26 0.50
N ASP A 66 -27.49 30.08 1.21
CA ASP A 66 -27.44 29.57 2.59
C ASP A 66 -26.64 28.27 2.50
N PRO A 67 -25.56 28.08 3.27
CA PRO A 67 -24.75 26.87 3.17
C PRO A 67 -25.53 25.59 3.51
N GLY A 68 -26.84 25.68 3.68
CA GLY A 68 -27.70 24.57 4.07
C GLY A 68 -27.47 24.19 5.54
N ALA A 69 -28.40 23.51 6.11
CA ALA A 69 -28.21 22.94 7.44
C ALA A 69 -27.18 21.80 7.37
N LEU A 70 -26.27 21.72 8.37
CA LEU A 70 -25.30 20.62 8.45
C LEU A 70 -26.02 19.27 8.44
N SER A 71 -25.48 18.30 7.72
CA SER A 71 -26.01 16.95 7.66
C SER A 71 -26.04 16.26 9.02
N VAL A 72 -27.03 15.40 9.24
CA VAL A 72 -27.08 14.54 10.43
C VAL A 72 -26.41 13.20 10.15
N LYS A 73 -25.71 12.66 11.14
CA LYS A 73 -25.18 11.31 11.05
C LYS A 73 -26.32 10.30 11.15
N LEU A 74 -26.68 9.68 10.02
CA LEU A 74 -27.70 8.63 9.98
C LEU A 74 -27.13 7.29 10.46
N THR A 75 -27.93 6.55 11.21
CA THR A 75 -27.66 5.12 11.44
C THR A 75 -27.91 4.32 10.16
N PRO A 76 -27.33 3.12 9.98
CA PRO A 76 -27.61 2.27 8.82
C PRO A 76 -29.11 2.00 8.60
N ALA A 77 -29.87 1.82 9.67
CA ALA A 77 -31.31 1.61 9.60
C ALA A 77 -32.07 2.85 9.11
N GLN A 78 -31.72 4.04 9.61
CA GLN A 78 -32.32 5.30 9.15
C GLN A 78 -32.00 5.59 7.69
N ARG A 79 -30.75 5.34 7.25
CA ARG A 79 -30.34 5.49 5.85
C ARG A 79 -31.11 4.52 4.95
N ALA A 80 -31.24 3.25 5.35
CA ALA A 80 -32.01 2.25 4.59
C ALA A 80 -33.49 2.62 4.51
N GLU A 81 -34.07 3.23 5.53
CA GLU A 81 -35.47 3.74 5.51
C GLU A 81 -35.62 4.83 4.47
N LEU A 82 -34.80 5.87 4.48
CA LEU A 82 -34.85 6.96 3.52
C LEU A 82 -34.63 6.46 2.07
N ILE A 83 -33.76 5.48 1.86
CA ILE A 83 -33.58 4.84 0.55
C ILE A 83 -34.85 4.09 0.13
N ARG A 84 -35.56 3.43 1.04
CA ARG A 84 -36.84 2.78 0.74
C ARG A 84 -37.90 3.79 0.35
N GLU A 85 -38.03 4.88 1.10
CA GLU A 85 -38.96 5.99 0.81
C GLU A 85 -38.68 6.59 -0.57
N ALA A 86 -37.41 6.93 -0.87
CA ALA A 86 -37.03 7.42 -2.18
C ALA A 86 -37.29 6.42 -3.30
N ASN A 87 -37.14 5.11 -3.07
CA ASN A 87 -37.49 4.08 -4.05
C ASN A 87 -38.99 3.96 -4.28
N ALA A 88 -39.80 4.24 -3.26
CA ALA A 88 -41.26 4.22 -3.40
C ALA A 88 -41.78 5.38 -4.29
N THR A 89 -41.15 6.55 -4.19
CA THR A 89 -41.59 7.78 -4.90
C THR A 89 -40.79 8.11 -6.16
N LYS A 90 -39.76 7.35 -6.51
CA LYS A 90 -38.86 7.67 -7.64
C LYS A 90 -39.55 7.79 -9.00
N ALA A 91 -40.71 7.14 -9.20
CA ALA A 91 -41.48 7.26 -10.44
C ALA A 91 -42.16 8.63 -10.53
N GLU A 92 -42.78 9.07 -9.43
CA GLU A 92 -43.37 10.41 -9.30
C GLU A 92 -42.28 11.49 -9.47
N THR A 93 -41.14 11.30 -8.82
CA THR A 93 -39.97 12.19 -9.00
C THR A 93 -39.54 12.26 -10.47
N ALA A 94 -39.53 11.13 -11.20
CA ALA A 94 -39.16 11.12 -12.62
C ALA A 94 -40.18 11.91 -13.48
N GLU A 95 -41.46 11.85 -13.14
CA GLU A 95 -42.54 12.63 -13.81
C GLU A 95 -42.38 14.12 -13.50
N GLU A 96 -42.19 14.52 -12.26
CA GLU A 96 -41.91 15.90 -11.86
C GLU A 96 -40.71 16.50 -12.59
N LEU A 97 -39.66 15.70 -12.79
CA LEU A 97 -38.45 16.08 -13.52
C LEU A 97 -38.65 16.11 -15.05
N ASN A 98 -39.82 15.75 -15.55
CA ASN A 98 -40.15 15.63 -16.98
C ASN A 98 -39.14 14.71 -17.70
N LEU A 99 -38.75 13.59 -17.08
CA LEU A 99 -37.91 12.60 -17.74
C LEU A 99 -38.67 11.87 -18.85
N GLY A 100 -37.96 11.44 -19.89
CA GLY A 100 -38.56 10.72 -21.00
C GLY A 100 -39.12 9.34 -20.58
N ALA A 101 -40.14 8.82 -21.26
CA ALA A 101 -40.81 7.55 -20.96
C ALA A 101 -39.86 6.33 -20.89
N LYS A 102 -38.69 6.41 -21.53
CA LYS A 102 -37.63 5.39 -21.51
C LYS A 102 -36.64 5.58 -20.36
N GLU A 103 -36.69 6.69 -19.64
CA GLU A 103 -35.82 7.00 -18.53
C GLU A 103 -36.43 6.47 -17.22
N LYS A 104 -35.55 5.92 -16.34
CA LYS A 104 -35.93 5.52 -14.97
C LYS A 104 -34.86 5.96 -14.01
N LEU A 105 -35.28 6.32 -12.79
CA LEU A 105 -34.40 6.66 -11.68
C LEU A 105 -34.02 5.41 -10.88
N VAL A 106 -32.75 5.37 -10.44
CA VAL A 106 -32.20 4.37 -9.54
C VAL A 106 -31.63 5.10 -8.35
N VAL A 107 -32.19 4.90 -7.14
CA VAL A 107 -31.71 5.53 -5.92
C VAL A 107 -30.34 4.95 -5.58
N ARG A 108 -29.37 5.82 -5.31
CA ARG A 108 -28.00 5.43 -4.91
C ARG A 108 -27.69 5.78 -3.49
N ASP A 109 -28.03 6.99 -3.08
CA ASP A 109 -27.71 7.48 -1.75
C ASP A 109 -28.71 8.54 -1.28
N VAL A 110 -28.71 8.77 0.04
CA VAL A 110 -29.49 9.82 0.69
C VAL A 110 -28.63 10.50 1.75
N VAL A 111 -28.73 11.82 1.81
CA VAL A 111 -28.18 12.66 2.89
C VAL A 111 -29.35 13.44 3.48
N LYS A 112 -29.41 13.58 4.81
CA LYS A 112 -30.44 14.35 5.50
C LYS A 112 -29.78 15.43 6.33
N ASP A 113 -30.30 16.64 6.22
CA ASP A 113 -29.86 17.80 6.97
C ASP A 113 -30.64 17.95 8.29
N ARG A 114 -30.12 18.82 9.18
CA ARG A 114 -30.72 19.03 10.52
C ARG A 114 -32.10 19.69 10.47
N ASP A 115 -32.36 20.49 9.45
CA ASP A 115 -33.67 21.12 9.18
C ASP A 115 -34.71 20.14 8.65
N GLY A 116 -34.25 18.95 8.25
CA GLY A 116 -35.09 17.86 7.72
C GLY A 116 -35.07 17.76 6.21
N THR A 117 -34.35 18.60 5.49
CA THR A 117 -34.11 18.49 4.04
C THR A 117 -33.42 17.20 3.71
N VAL A 118 -33.85 16.53 2.65
CA VAL A 118 -33.26 15.26 2.18
C VAL A 118 -32.73 15.44 0.76
N HIS A 119 -31.45 15.14 0.59
CA HIS A 119 -30.78 15.10 -0.72
C HIS A 119 -30.73 13.65 -1.18
N THR A 120 -31.45 13.34 -2.26
CA THR A 120 -31.47 11.99 -2.83
C THR A 120 -30.65 11.97 -4.11
N ARG A 121 -29.62 11.13 -4.16
CA ARG A 121 -28.82 10.89 -5.35
C ARG A 121 -29.43 9.78 -6.18
N TYR A 122 -29.65 10.08 -7.44
CA TYR A 122 -30.15 9.12 -8.43
C TYR A 122 -29.16 8.93 -9.57
N GLU A 123 -29.03 7.69 -10.02
CA GLU A 123 -28.57 7.39 -11.37
C GLU A 123 -29.78 7.26 -12.30
N ARG A 124 -29.52 7.34 -13.60
CA ARG A 124 -30.56 7.12 -14.62
C ARG A 124 -30.28 5.86 -15.42
N THR A 125 -31.35 5.22 -15.87
CA THR A 125 -31.29 4.24 -16.96
C THR A 125 -32.14 4.74 -18.12
N TYR A 126 -31.76 4.36 -19.34
CA TYR A 126 -32.50 4.63 -20.56
C TYR A 126 -32.78 3.31 -21.26
N ASP A 127 -34.06 2.93 -21.35
CA ASP A 127 -34.49 1.64 -21.91
C ASP A 127 -33.73 0.44 -21.29
N GLY A 128 -33.47 0.50 -19.98
CA GLY A 128 -32.73 -0.48 -19.21
C GLY A 128 -31.21 -0.36 -19.23
N LEU A 129 -30.62 0.48 -20.09
CA LEU A 129 -29.19 0.73 -20.13
C LEU A 129 -28.78 1.80 -19.12
N PRO A 130 -27.65 1.64 -18.40
CA PRO A 130 -27.12 2.71 -17.55
C PRO A 130 -26.79 3.96 -18.36
N VAL A 131 -27.05 5.15 -17.77
CA VAL A 131 -26.71 6.44 -18.37
C VAL A 131 -25.50 7.02 -17.62
N LEU A 132 -24.34 6.92 -18.21
CA LEU A 132 -23.12 7.50 -17.66
C LEU A 132 -23.09 9.02 -17.89
N GLY A 133 -22.81 9.78 -16.82
CA GLY A 133 -22.95 11.25 -16.81
C GLY A 133 -24.40 11.70 -16.87
N GLY A 134 -25.33 10.86 -16.41
CA GLY A 134 -26.74 11.14 -16.32
C GLY A 134 -27.30 11.27 -14.92
N ASP A 135 -26.45 11.13 -13.90
CA ASP A 135 -26.83 11.20 -12.50
C ASP A 135 -27.38 12.58 -12.10
N LEU A 136 -28.17 12.59 -11.03
CA LEU A 136 -28.76 13.82 -10.50
C LEU A 136 -28.98 13.71 -8.98
N VAL A 137 -29.05 14.87 -8.33
CA VAL A 137 -29.44 14.99 -6.93
C VAL A 137 -30.72 15.80 -6.86
N VAL A 138 -31.72 15.28 -6.15
CA VAL A 138 -32.98 15.98 -5.86
C VAL A 138 -32.98 16.36 -4.39
N GLU A 139 -33.20 17.62 -4.12
CA GLU A 139 -33.35 18.20 -2.80
C GLU A 139 -34.82 18.30 -2.46
N THR A 140 -35.23 17.66 -1.37
CA THR A 140 -36.63 17.58 -0.94
C THR A 140 -36.75 18.16 0.46
N SER A 141 -37.65 19.10 0.67
CA SER A 141 -37.93 19.69 1.98
C SER A 141 -38.50 18.66 2.96
N LYS A 142 -38.50 19.00 4.24
CA LYS A 142 -39.15 18.21 5.30
C LYS A 142 -40.66 17.92 5.00
N ALA A 143 -41.30 18.80 4.24
CA ALA A 143 -42.70 18.66 3.83
C ALA A 143 -42.88 17.79 2.59
N GLY A 144 -41.81 17.30 1.96
CA GLY A 144 -41.84 16.46 0.76
C GLY A 144 -41.85 17.22 -0.56
N ALA A 145 -41.72 18.56 -0.56
CA ALA A 145 -41.65 19.34 -1.77
C ALA A 145 -40.23 19.38 -2.34
N THR A 146 -40.10 19.25 -3.68
CA THR A 146 -38.83 19.42 -4.38
C THR A 146 -38.40 20.90 -4.33
N GLU A 147 -37.23 21.19 -3.77
CA GLU A 147 -36.68 22.54 -3.58
C GLU A 147 -35.52 22.80 -4.55
N GLY A 148 -34.75 21.78 -4.90
CA GLY A 148 -33.59 21.91 -5.76
C GLY A 148 -33.31 20.66 -6.59
N ILE A 149 -32.65 20.85 -7.75
CA ILE A 149 -32.20 19.73 -8.59
C ILE A 149 -30.83 20.07 -9.18
N VAL A 150 -29.86 19.21 -8.92
CA VAL A 150 -28.55 19.24 -9.56
C VAL A 150 -28.48 18.10 -10.57
N LYS A 151 -28.15 18.38 -11.82
CA LYS A 151 -28.07 17.38 -12.90
C LYS A 151 -26.66 17.38 -13.50
N ALA A 152 -26.06 16.21 -13.67
CA ALA A 152 -24.78 16.05 -14.36
C ALA A 152 -24.86 16.49 -15.83
N THR A 153 -26.00 16.29 -16.47
CA THR A 153 -26.26 16.84 -17.81
C THR A 153 -27.66 17.50 -17.89
N LYS A 154 -27.73 18.61 -18.61
CA LYS A 154 -29.00 19.27 -18.97
C LYS A 154 -29.63 18.69 -20.23
N ALA A 155 -28.88 17.83 -20.94
CA ALA A 155 -29.39 17.22 -22.18
C ALA A 155 -30.55 16.27 -21.90
N LYS A 156 -31.54 16.27 -22.78
CA LYS A 156 -32.58 15.23 -22.83
C LYS A 156 -31.92 13.92 -23.25
N ILE A 157 -32.10 12.86 -22.48
CA ILE A 157 -31.55 11.56 -22.84
C ILE A 157 -32.39 10.95 -23.95
N ALA A 158 -31.85 10.97 -25.17
CA ALA A 158 -32.44 10.35 -26.33
C ALA A 158 -31.32 9.87 -27.26
N VAL A 159 -31.38 8.61 -27.66
CA VAL A 159 -30.44 8.01 -28.61
C VAL A 159 -31.21 7.49 -29.82
N THR A 160 -30.62 7.65 -31.01
CA THR A 160 -31.29 7.30 -32.26
C THR A 160 -31.51 5.80 -32.40
N SER A 161 -30.59 4.99 -31.90
CA SER A 161 -30.64 3.53 -31.95
C SER A 161 -29.94 2.92 -30.74
N LEU A 162 -30.48 1.82 -30.22
CA LEU A 162 -29.86 0.98 -29.19
C LEU A 162 -29.17 -0.26 -29.77
N THR A 163 -29.12 -0.33 -31.11
CA THR A 163 -28.41 -1.38 -31.84
C THR A 163 -27.02 -0.85 -32.22
N PRO A 164 -25.92 -1.45 -31.70
CA PRO A 164 -24.57 -1.02 -32.07
C PRO A 164 -24.25 -1.40 -33.51
N THR A 165 -23.47 -0.58 -34.19
CA THR A 165 -22.82 -0.92 -35.48
C THR A 165 -21.41 -1.44 -35.30
N VAL A 166 -20.83 -1.13 -34.15
CA VAL A 166 -19.48 -1.62 -33.73
C VAL A 166 -19.68 -2.82 -32.82
N SER A 167 -18.91 -3.87 -33.00
CA SER A 167 -18.94 -5.05 -32.12
C SER A 167 -18.30 -4.78 -30.77
N ALA A 168 -18.77 -5.50 -29.74
CA ALA A 168 -18.15 -5.46 -28.40
C ALA A 168 -16.64 -5.78 -28.44
N GLY A 169 -16.21 -6.77 -29.24
CA GLY A 169 -14.78 -7.12 -29.39
C GLY A 169 -13.93 -6.01 -30.03
N LYS A 170 -14.53 -5.07 -30.80
CA LYS A 170 -13.79 -3.89 -31.26
C LYS A 170 -13.63 -2.88 -30.13
N ALA A 171 -14.66 -2.68 -29.28
CA ALA A 171 -14.58 -1.83 -28.09
C ALA A 171 -13.54 -2.35 -27.09
N GLU A 172 -13.51 -3.67 -26.89
CA GLU A 172 -12.50 -4.34 -26.06
C GLU A 172 -11.07 -4.09 -26.54
N LYS A 173 -10.82 -4.29 -27.84
CA LYS A 173 -9.50 -4.01 -28.42
C LYS A 173 -9.09 -2.55 -28.28
N GLN A 174 -10.04 -1.63 -28.38
CA GLN A 174 -9.77 -0.21 -28.18
C GLN A 174 -9.47 0.11 -26.72
N ALA A 175 -10.17 -0.48 -25.76
CA ALA A 175 -9.91 -0.29 -24.34
C ALA A 175 -8.50 -0.79 -23.96
N LEU A 176 -8.12 -1.99 -24.43
CA LEU A 176 -6.75 -2.51 -24.25
C LEU A 176 -5.68 -1.64 -24.94
N ALA A 177 -6.00 -1.04 -26.07
CA ALA A 177 -5.09 -0.12 -26.75
C ALA A 177 -4.95 1.21 -25.97
N ALA A 178 -6.03 1.69 -25.36
CA ALA A 178 -6.01 2.86 -24.49
C ALA A 178 -5.09 2.63 -23.28
N ALA A 179 -5.25 1.52 -22.56
CA ALA A 179 -4.38 1.16 -21.44
C ALA A 179 -2.91 1.05 -21.83
N LYS A 180 -2.62 0.44 -22.99
CA LYS A 180 -1.24 0.36 -23.52
C LYS A 180 -0.66 1.72 -23.91
N ALA A 181 -1.47 2.67 -24.32
CA ALA A 181 -1.02 4.02 -24.64
C ALA A 181 -0.62 4.82 -23.39
N GLU A 182 -1.07 4.38 -22.21
CA GLU A 182 -0.67 4.90 -20.91
C GLU A 182 0.40 4.03 -20.21
N ASP A 183 1.14 3.25 -20.99
CA ASP A 183 2.23 2.38 -20.53
C ASP A 183 1.81 1.35 -19.47
N ALA A 184 0.53 0.93 -19.50
CA ALA A 184 0.04 -0.10 -18.61
C ALA A 184 0.77 -1.43 -18.78
N LYS A 185 1.11 -2.05 -17.66
CA LYS A 185 1.76 -3.36 -17.60
C LYS A 185 0.70 -4.46 -17.50
N SER A 186 0.84 -5.48 -18.34
CA SER A 186 -0.07 -6.64 -18.38
C SER A 186 -1.56 -6.27 -18.42
N PRO A 187 -2.01 -5.33 -19.30
CA PRO A 187 -3.41 -4.93 -19.34
C PRO A 187 -4.30 -6.09 -19.76
N GLU A 188 -5.35 -6.34 -19.01
CA GLU A 188 -6.36 -7.38 -19.24
C GLU A 188 -7.77 -6.83 -19.06
N VAL A 189 -8.76 -7.49 -19.66
CA VAL A 189 -10.16 -7.06 -19.53
C VAL A 189 -10.76 -7.59 -18.22
N ASN A 190 -10.92 -6.73 -17.23
CA ASN A 190 -11.56 -7.05 -15.95
C ASN A 190 -13.08 -7.14 -16.08
N ARG A 191 -13.66 -6.28 -16.90
CA ARG A 191 -15.09 -6.30 -17.22
C ARG A 191 -15.31 -6.14 -18.72
N ALA A 192 -15.93 -7.15 -19.31
CA ALA A 192 -16.28 -7.14 -20.75
C ALA A 192 -17.12 -5.93 -21.13
N PRO A 193 -17.06 -5.45 -22.40
CA PRO A 193 -17.82 -4.31 -22.86
C PRO A 193 -19.31 -4.46 -22.58
N ARG A 194 -19.89 -3.56 -21.81
CA ARG A 194 -21.35 -3.45 -21.60
C ARG A 194 -21.93 -2.25 -22.33
N LYS A 195 -23.16 -2.38 -22.84
CA LYS A 195 -23.84 -1.24 -23.45
C LYS A 195 -24.26 -0.23 -22.38
N VAL A 196 -24.04 1.05 -22.68
CA VAL A 196 -24.40 2.20 -21.84
C VAL A 196 -24.87 3.34 -22.75
N VAL A 197 -25.55 4.33 -22.19
CA VAL A 197 -25.74 5.63 -22.83
C VAL A 197 -24.72 6.60 -22.25
N TRP A 198 -23.86 7.15 -23.08
CA TRP A 198 -22.91 8.19 -22.66
C TRP A 198 -23.55 9.56 -22.84
N ALA A 199 -23.77 10.30 -21.74
CA ALA A 199 -24.48 11.58 -21.72
C ALA A 199 -23.62 12.76 -21.20
N ALA A 200 -22.45 12.53 -20.62
CA ALA A 200 -21.63 13.58 -20.02
C ALA A 200 -21.15 14.64 -21.02
N SER A 201 -21.05 14.31 -22.31
CA SER A 201 -20.72 15.26 -23.37
C SER A 201 -21.84 16.26 -23.73
N GLY A 202 -23.03 16.12 -23.12
CA GLY A 202 -24.23 16.87 -23.48
C GLY A 202 -24.92 16.40 -24.76
N LYS A 203 -24.38 15.38 -25.43
CA LYS A 203 -25.00 14.72 -26.61
C LYS A 203 -25.07 13.22 -26.33
N PRO A 204 -26.21 12.72 -25.82
CA PRO A 204 -26.36 11.32 -25.48
C PRO A 204 -26.21 10.40 -26.71
N VAL A 205 -25.31 9.42 -26.60
CA VAL A 205 -25.04 8.40 -27.63
C VAL A 205 -24.98 7.01 -27.03
N LEU A 206 -25.29 5.98 -27.82
CA LEU A 206 -25.06 4.60 -27.44
C LEU A 206 -23.53 4.35 -27.41
N ALA A 207 -23.04 3.78 -26.34
CA ALA A 207 -21.62 3.47 -26.15
C ALA A 207 -21.44 2.09 -25.51
N TYR A 208 -20.20 1.62 -25.54
CA TYR A 208 -19.72 0.55 -24.68
C TYR A 208 -18.84 1.13 -23.58
N GLU A 209 -19.00 0.64 -22.37
CA GLU A 209 -18.05 0.79 -21.28
C GLU A 209 -17.30 -0.52 -21.09
N THR A 210 -15.99 -0.46 -21.14
CA THR A 210 -15.07 -1.58 -20.90
C THR A 210 -14.18 -1.22 -19.73
N VAL A 211 -13.93 -2.16 -18.80
CA VAL A 211 -12.98 -1.94 -17.69
C VAL A 211 -11.76 -2.79 -17.94
N VAL A 212 -10.61 -2.14 -17.98
CA VAL A 212 -9.31 -2.77 -18.16
C VAL A 212 -8.57 -2.75 -16.82
N GLY A 213 -8.09 -3.92 -16.40
CA GLY A 213 -7.21 -4.10 -15.26
C GLY A 213 -5.77 -4.29 -15.68
N GLY A 214 -4.94 -4.72 -14.74
CA GLY A 214 -3.50 -4.81 -14.86
C GLY A 214 -2.82 -3.85 -13.90
N PHE A 215 -1.72 -3.26 -14.32
CA PHE A 215 -0.98 -2.30 -13.53
C PHE A 215 -0.70 -1.03 -14.33
N GLN A 216 -0.73 0.11 -13.69
CA GLN A 216 -0.24 1.37 -14.22
C GLN A 216 1.29 1.31 -14.41
N HIS A 217 1.86 2.31 -15.08
CA HIS A 217 3.30 2.33 -15.40
C HIS A 217 4.21 2.24 -14.16
N ASP A 218 3.74 2.73 -13.02
CA ASP A 218 4.43 2.75 -11.72
C ASP A 218 4.20 1.49 -10.85
N GLY A 219 3.36 0.55 -11.35
CA GLY A 219 3.02 -0.67 -10.62
C GLY A 219 1.75 -0.59 -9.78
N THR A 220 1.07 0.56 -9.73
CA THR A 220 -0.25 0.68 -9.10
C THR A 220 -1.26 -0.21 -9.84
N PRO A 221 -2.17 -0.91 -9.14
CA PRO A 221 -3.28 -1.59 -9.80
C PRO A 221 -4.06 -0.65 -10.71
N GLN A 222 -4.58 -1.17 -11.81
CA GLN A 222 -5.37 -0.41 -12.78
C GLN A 222 -6.84 -0.85 -12.78
N GLU A 223 -7.76 0.12 -12.79
CA GLU A 223 -9.17 -0.07 -13.11
C GLU A 223 -9.59 1.03 -14.12
N LEU A 224 -9.03 0.95 -15.33
CA LEU A 224 -9.27 1.93 -16.37
C LEU A 224 -10.62 1.67 -17.04
N HIS A 225 -11.55 2.60 -16.91
CA HIS A 225 -12.82 2.60 -17.61
C HIS A 225 -12.67 3.31 -18.95
N VAL A 226 -13.02 2.65 -20.04
CA VAL A 226 -12.97 3.21 -21.39
C VAL A 226 -14.36 3.19 -22.00
N VAL A 227 -14.85 4.37 -22.42
CA VAL A 227 -16.13 4.55 -23.10
C VAL A 227 -15.89 4.67 -24.60
N THR A 228 -16.43 3.73 -25.35
CA THR A 228 -16.30 3.65 -26.82
C THR A 228 -17.66 3.87 -27.48
N ASP A 229 -17.75 4.78 -28.43
CA ASP A 229 -18.97 5.00 -29.24
C ASP A 229 -19.37 3.73 -29.97
N ALA A 230 -20.57 3.25 -29.72
CA ALA A 230 -21.06 1.98 -30.29
C ALA A 230 -21.42 2.07 -31.77
N THR A 231 -21.38 3.26 -32.38
CA THR A 231 -21.64 3.50 -33.79
C THR A 231 -20.36 3.68 -34.61
N SER A 232 -19.45 4.54 -34.14
CA SER A 232 -18.20 4.87 -34.82
C SER A 232 -17.03 4.02 -34.38
N GLY A 233 -17.02 3.56 -33.12
CA GLY A 233 -15.89 2.90 -32.48
C GLY A 233 -14.83 3.88 -31.98
N ALA A 234 -15.12 5.18 -31.94
CA ALA A 234 -14.23 6.18 -31.37
C ALA A 234 -14.22 6.12 -29.85
N LYS A 235 -13.07 6.32 -29.21
CA LYS A 235 -12.98 6.54 -27.76
C LYS A 235 -13.65 7.87 -27.45
N LEU A 236 -14.66 7.86 -26.57
CA LEU A 236 -15.39 9.05 -26.13
C LEU A 236 -14.82 9.61 -24.84
N TYR A 237 -14.42 8.73 -23.92
CA TYR A 237 -13.92 9.11 -22.61
C TYR A 237 -13.19 7.92 -21.97
N GLU A 238 -12.33 8.23 -21.02
CA GLU A 238 -11.73 7.26 -20.13
C GLU A 238 -11.44 7.92 -18.78
N TRP A 239 -11.39 7.10 -17.74
CA TRP A 239 -10.95 7.52 -16.42
C TRP A 239 -10.38 6.33 -15.66
N GLU A 240 -9.37 6.60 -14.84
CA GLU A 240 -8.86 5.65 -13.87
C GLU A 240 -9.74 5.70 -12.62
N ALA A 241 -10.20 4.54 -12.13
CA ALA A 241 -11.04 4.44 -10.94
C ALA A 241 -10.24 4.18 -9.66
N ILE A 242 -8.95 3.82 -9.80
CA ILE A 242 -8.04 3.74 -8.68
C ILE A 242 -7.57 5.15 -8.36
N GLU A 243 -7.99 5.67 -7.23
CA GLU A 243 -7.56 6.98 -6.72
C GLU A 243 -6.19 6.82 -6.09
N THR A 244 -5.25 7.67 -6.47
CA THR A 244 -3.87 7.65 -5.99
C THR A 244 -3.41 9.04 -5.60
N GLY A 245 -2.77 9.12 -4.42
CA GLY A 245 -2.09 10.32 -3.97
C GLY A 245 -0.58 10.24 -4.15
N THR A 246 0.11 11.33 -3.88
CA THR A 246 1.57 11.40 -3.86
C THR A 246 2.07 11.34 -2.43
N GLY A 247 2.95 10.37 -2.11
CA GLY A 247 3.69 10.29 -0.86
C GLY A 247 5.11 10.81 -1.03
N ASN A 248 5.49 11.83 -0.25
CA ASN A 248 6.88 12.23 -0.08
C ASN A 248 7.37 11.60 1.22
N THR A 249 7.90 10.40 1.09
CA THR A 249 8.27 9.50 2.17
C THR A 249 9.61 9.88 2.80
N VAL A 250 9.94 9.30 3.95
CA VAL A 250 11.27 9.51 4.58
C VAL A 250 12.35 8.73 3.83
N TYR A 251 12.04 7.48 3.45
CA TYR A 251 13.04 6.52 2.94
C TYR A 251 12.87 6.19 1.46
N SER A 252 11.64 6.06 0.99
CA SER A 252 11.35 5.56 -0.36
C SER A 252 11.24 6.66 -1.44
N GLY A 253 11.56 7.93 -1.10
CA GLY A 253 11.46 9.07 -2.01
C GLY A 253 10.00 9.48 -2.30
N SER A 254 9.73 9.95 -3.51
CA SER A 254 8.37 10.30 -3.94
C SER A 254 7.70 9.09 -4.58
N VAL A 255 6.58 8.66 -4.01
CA VAL A 255 5.87 7.43 -4.37
C VAL A 255 4.38 7.67 -4.59
N THR A 256 3.74 6.74 -5.30
CA THR A 256 2.28 6.74 -5.47
C THR A 256 1.61 5.99 -4.32
N LEU A 257 0.56 6.56 -3.76
CA LEU A 257 -0.22 5.99 -2.65
C LEU A 257 -1.66 5.73 -3.07
N GLY A 258 -2.21 4.58 -2.65
CA GLY A 258 -3.65 4.34 -2.72
C GLY A 258 -4.37 5.20 -1.68
N THR A 259 -5.26 6.08 -2.12
CA THR A 259 -5.98 7.01 -1.24
C THR A 259 -7.48 6.96 -1.52
N THR A 260 -8.27 7.63 -0.71
CA THR A 260 -9.71 7.76 -0.94
C THR A 260 -10.15 9.19 -0.67
N GLN A 261 -10.90 9.75 -1.61
CA GLN A 261 -11.53 11.05 -1.44
C GLN A 261 -12.90 10.93 -0.77
N SER A 262 -13.18 11.78 0.20
CA SER A 262 -14.48 11.90 0.87
C SER A 262 -14.87 13.37 0.93
N GLY A 263 -15.75 13.79 0.03
CA GLY A 263 -16.08 15.20 -0.16
C GLY A 263 -14.88 15.99 -0.68
N SER A 264 -14.43 17.01 0.08
CA SER A 264 -13.23 17.79 -0.24
C SER A 264 -11.97 17.32 0.51
N THR A 265 -12.00 16.16 1.13
CA THR A 265 -10.91 15.65 1.97
C THR A 265 -10.42 14.34 1.41
N PHE A 266 -9.11 14.20 1.28
CA PHE A 266 -8.42 12.94 0.96
C PHE A 266 -7.97 12.26 2.26
N ASN A 267 -7.80 10.94 2.24
CA ASN A 267 -7.32 10.19 3.38
C ASN A 267 -6.49 8.97 2.96
N LEU A 268 -5.56 8.54 3.82
CA LEU A 268 -4.76 7.33 3.61
C LEU A 268 -5.59 6.08 3.86
N THR A 269 -6.46 5.76 2.89
CA THR A 269 -7.27 4.55 2.82
C THR A 269 -7.13 3.95 1.44
N ASP A 270 -6.51 2.78 1.34
CA ASP A 270 -6.28 2.09 0.07
C ASP A 270 -7.41 1.11 -0.22
N GLY A 271 -8.37 1.54 -1.03
CA GLY A 271 -9.51 0.72 -1.43
C GLY A 271 -9.14 -0.48 -2.30
N ALA A 272 -8.06 -0.37 -3.09
CA ALA A 272 -7.57 -1.43 -3.98
C ALA A 272 -6.92 -2.58 -3.22
N ARG A 273 -6.40 -2.31 -2.01
CA ARG A 273 -5.66 -3.27 -1.19
C ARG A 273 -6.40 -3.58 0.11
N GLY A 274 -7.66 -4.01 -0.03
CA GLY A 274 -8.49 -4.49 1.07
C GLY A 274 -8.92 -3.42 2.07
N GLY A 275 -8.86 -2.14 1.69
CA GLY A 275 -9.22 -1.01 2.55
C GLY A 275 -8.19 -0.73 3.65
N HIS A 276 -6.90 -1.02 3.39
CA HIS A 276 -5.80 -0.66 4.30
C HIS A 276 -5.88 0.82 4.68
N LYS A 277 -5.59 1.14 5.95
CA LYS A 277 -5.63 2.52 6.47
C LYS A 277 -4.39 2.82 7.28
N THR A 278 -3.97 4.09 7.28
CA THR A 278 -2.83 4.55 8.08
C THR A 278 -3.26 5.65 9.04
N TYR A 279 -2.90 5.47 10.32
CA TYR A 279 -3.31 6.31 11.43
C TYR A 279 -2.11 6.91 12.15
N ASN A 280 -2.28 8.14 12.65
CA ASN A 280 -1.35 8.85 13.49
C ASN A 280 -1.74 8.67 14.97
N LEU A 281 -0.88 8.06 15.77
CA LEU A 281 -1.05 7.93 17.22
C LEU A 281 -0.61 9.18 17.99
N ASN A 282 0.05 10.13 17.30
CA ASN A 282 0.52 11.37 17.91
C ASN A 282 1.25 11.15 19.25
N ARG A 283 2.15 10.14 19.26
CA ARG A 283 2.92 9.66 20.42
C ARG A 283 2.07 9.02 21.55
N GLY A 284 0.82 8.72 21.27
CA GLY A 284 0.02 7.86 22.13
C GLY A 284 0.47 6.40 22.07
N THR A 285 0.14 5.62 23.12
CA THR A 285 0.50 4.19 23.23
C THR A 285 -0.72 3.28 23.20
N SER A 286 -1.89 3.80 22.88
CA SER A 286 -3.15 3.05 22.87
C SER A 286 -4.13 3.61 21.84
N GLY A 287 -5.18 2.83 21.55
CA GLY A 287 -6.20 3.19 20.57
C GLY A 287 -5.76 3.02 19.13
N THR A 288 -6.61 3.45 18.19
CA THR A 288 -6.35 3.35 16.75
C THR A 288 -5.56 4.55 16.23
N GLY A 289 -5.68 5.70 16.88
CA GLY A 289 -5.15 6.97 16.40
C GLY A 289 -6.11 7.72 15.49
N THR A 290 -5.64 8.79 14.89
CA THR A 290 -6.39 9.62 13.93
C THR A 290 -6.01 9.21 12.51
N LEU A 291 -7.00 8.89 11.66
CA LEU A 291 -6.76 8.63 10.25
C LEU A 291 -6.08 9.84 9.61
N PHE A 292 -5.00 9.62 8.86
CA PHE A 292 -4.40 10.70 8.08
C PHE A 292 -5.41 11.22 7.06
N SER A 293 -5.72 12.50 7.13
CA SER A 293 -6.71 13.19 6.29
C SER A 293 -6.25 14.62 6.00
N GLY A 294 -6.35 15.05 4.75
CA GLY A 294 -5.90 16.37 4.28
C GLY A 294 -6.79 16.98 3.20
N PRO A 295 -6.61 18.25 2.90
CA PRO A 295 -7.37 18.97 1.87
C PRO A 295 -6.87 18.68 0.44
N ASP A 296 -5.69 18.10 0.31
CA ASP A 296 -5.07 17.70 -0.93
C ASP A 296 -4.61 16.24 -0.85
N ASP A 297 -4.14 15.68 -1.94
CA ASP A 297 -3.69 14.29 -2.03
C ASP A 297 -2.17 14.18 -2.12
N VAL A 298 -1.47 15.05 -1.38
CA VAL A 298 -0.01 15.07 -1.26
C VAL A 298 0.39 14.89 0.20
N TRP A 299 1.08 13.80 0.50
CA TRP A 299 1.36 13.32 1.84
C TRP A 299 2.84 13.43 2.17
N GLY A 300 3.17 14.24 3.16
CA GLY A 300 4.54 14.41 3.62
C GLY A 300 5.40 15.34 2.76
N ASN A 301 6.66 15.47 3.15
CA ASN A 301 7.64 16.34 2.49
C ASN A 301 9.06 15.74 2.40
N GLY A 302 9.20 14.44 2.65
CA GLY A 302 10.49 13.74 2.62
C GLY A 302 11.29 13.83 3.92
N SER A 303 10.77 14.48 4.96
CA SER A 303 11.49 14.64 6.22
C SER A 303 10.83 13.86 7.36
N ALA A 304 11.64 13.20 8.19
CA ALA A 304 11.18 12.52 9.41
C ALA A 304 10.54 13.47 10.43
N SER A 305 10.76 14.78 10.32
CA SER A 305 10.10 15.79 11.15
C SER A 305 8.66 16.12 10.73
N ASN A 306 8.25 15.70 9.53
CA ASN A 306 6.88 15.80 9.06
C ASN A 306 6.15 14.49 9.34
N LEU A 307 5.06 14.57 10.13
CA LEU A 307 4.32 13.38 10.55
C LEU A 307 3.70 12.59 9.38
N GLU A 308 3.35 13.27 8.29
CA GLU A 308 2.76 12.61 7.13
C GLU A 308 3.79 11.78 6.35
N SER A 309 5.09 12.15 6.40
CA SER A 309 6.14 11.40 5.69
C SER A 309 6.27 9.96 6.20
N ALA A 310 6.29 9.75 7.51
CA ALA A 310 6.29 8.40 8.10
C ALA A 310 4.95 7.67 7.85
N GLY A 311 3.83 8.42 7.83
CA GLY A 311 2.53 7.90 7.43
C GLY A 311 2.53 7.39 5.99
N ALA A 312 3.15 8.14 5.08
CA ALA A 312 3.32 7.77 3.67
C ALA A 312 4.22 6.53 3.50
N ASP A 313 5.35 6.44 4.23
CA ASP A 313 6.22 5.24 4.24
C ASP A 313 5.45 3.99 4.66
N ALA A 314 4.78 4.03 5.81
CA ALA A 314 4.03 2.88 6.34
C ALA A 314 2.88 2.47 5.40
N HIS A 315 2.23 3.44 4.76
CA HIS A 315 1.16 3.19 3.79
C HIS A 315 1.69 2.53 2.52
N TYR A 316 2.81 3.03 2.00
CA TYR A 316 3.51 2.50 0.83
C TYR A 316 4.04 1.08 1.08
N GLY A 317 4.74 0.85 2.19
CA GLY A 317 5.28 -0.46 2.56
C GLY A 317 4.16 -1.51 2.71
N ALA A 318 3.01 -1.13 3.28
CA ALA A 318 1.86 -2.03 3.37
C ALA A 318 1.25 -2.34 1.98
N ALA A 319 1.18 -1.35 1.09
CA ALA A 319 0.71 -1.53 -0.29
C ALA A 319 1.62 -2.49 -1.07
N LEU A 320 2.93 -2.30 -0.99
CA LEU A 320 3.94 -3.18 -1.62
C LEU A 320 3.84 -4.62 -1.10
N THR A 321 3.71 -4.79 0.22
CA THR A 321 3.58 -6.11 0.85
C THR A 321 2.32 -6.83 0.38
N TRP A 322 1.19 -6.11 0.29
CA TRP A 322 -0.05 -6.65 -0.27
C TRP A 322 0.14 -7.11 -1.71
N ASP A 323 0.71 -6.25 -2.57
CA ASP A 323 0.92 -6.53 -3.98
C ASP A 323 1.91 -7.68 -4.19
N TYR A 324 2.98 -7.74 -3.41
CA TYR A 324 3.91 -8.86 -3.42
C TYR A 324 3.21 -10.19 -3.14
N TYR A 325 2.47 -10.31 -2.03
CA TYR A 325 1.76 -11.56 -1.73
C TYR A 325 0.72 -11.92 -2.78
N LYS A 326 0.04 -10.94 -3.35
CA LYS A 326 -0.95 -11.17 -4.40
C LYS A 326 -0.30 -11.60 -5.72
N ASN A 327 0.72 -10.88 -6.17
CA ASN A 327 1.29 -11.05 -7.52
C ASN A 327 2.32 -12.18 -7.58
N VAL A 328 3.11 -12.37 -6.52
CA VAL A 328 4.16 -13.39 -6.45
C VAL A 328 3.60 -14.73 -5.95
N HIS A 329 2.70 -14.70 -4.98
CA HIS A 329 2.21 -15.91 -4.30
C HIS A 329 0.71 -16.20 -4.51
N GLY A 330 -0.01 -15.35 -5.23
CA GLY A 330 -1.46 -15.51 -5.48
C GLY A 330 -2.33 -15.34 -4.22
N ARG A 331 -1.78 -14.74 -3.14
CA ARG A 331 -2.47 -14.60 -1.86
C ARG A 331 -3.13 -13.23 -1.74
N ASN A 332 -4.44 -13.21 -1.59
CA ASN A 332 -5.22 -11.97 -1.51
C ASN A 332 -5.25 -11.43 -0.07
N GLY A 333 -4.23 -10.65 0.30
CA GLY A 333 -3.99 -10.15 1.65
C GLY A 333 -3.37 -11.19 2.60
N ILE A 334 -2.85 -10.74 3.75
CA ILE A 334 -2.12 -11.60 4.70
C ILE A 334 -3.00 -12.71 5.30
N ARG A 335 -4.32 -12.50 5.44
CA ARG A 335 -5.28 -13.56 5.81
C ARG A 335 -5.74 -14.39 4.61
N GLY A 336 -5.54 -13.92 3.38
CA GLY A 336 -6.04 -14.57 2.18
C GLY A 336 -7.54 -14.34 1.91
N ASP A 337 -8.16 -13.41 2.62
CA ASP A 337 -9.60 -13.09 2.57
C ASP A 337 -9.93 -11.75 1.87
N GLY A 338 -8.91 -11.07 1.36
CA GLY A 338 -9.07 -9.78 0.69
C GLY A 338 -9.30 -8.60 1.63
N VAL A 339 -9.10 -8.78 2.94
CA VAL A 339 -9.24 -7.70 3.93
C VAL A 339 -7.88 -7.15 4.32
N GLY A 340 -7.70 -5.84 4.20
CA GLY A 340 -6.48 -5.12 4.56
C GLY A 340 -6.32 -5.02 6.09
N ALA A 341 -5.08 -5.06 6.55
CA ALA A 341 -4.70 -4.64 7.90
C ALA A 341 -4.73 -3.10 8.00
N TYR A 342 -4.25 -2.53 9.10
CA TYR A 342 -3.99 -1.09 9.16
C TYR A 342 -2.67 -0.79 9.86
N SER A 343 -2.10 0.37 9.52
CA SER A 343 -0.85 0.87 10.10
C SER A 343 -1.12 1.98 11.11
N ARG A 344 -0.32 2.03 12.17
CA ARG A 344 -0.28 3.13 13.15
C ARG A 344 1.14 3.63 13.27
N VAL A 345 1.38 4.89 12.99
CA VAL A 345 2.70 5.52 13.12
C VAL A 345 2.74 6.47 14.33
N HIS A 346 3.93 6.89 14.70
CA HIS A 346 4.19 7.80 15.82
C HIS A 346 3.74 7.23 17.18
N TYR A 347 4.05 5.95 17.40
CA TYR A 347 3.76 5.27 18.66
C TYR A 347 4.77 5.66 19.74
N GLY A 348 4.27 6.12 20.88
CA GLY A 348 5.11 6.44 22.03
C GLY A 348 6.03 7.65 21.82
N ASN A 349 6.93 7.87 22.78
CA ASN A 349 7.94 8.92 22.73
C ASN A 349 9.34 8.30 22.81
N ASN A 350 10.21 8.59 21.85
CA ASN A 350 11.51 7.93 21.73
C ASN A 350 11.42 6.39 21.67
N TYR A 351 10.36 5.88 21.05
CA TYR A 351 10.14 4.45 20.98
C TYR A 351 10.91 3.85 19.79
N VAL A 352 11.91 3.03 20.13
CA VAL A 352 12.85 2.43 19.16
C VAL A 352 12.43 0.99 18.89
N ASN A 353 11.23 0.80 18.35
CA ASN A 353 10.71 -0.50 17.90
C ASN A 353 9.50 -0.33 17.00
N ALA A 354 9.17 -1.38 16.26
CA ALA A 354 7.90 -1.59 15.59
C ALA A 354 7.29 -2.92 16.04
N PHE A 355 6.02 -3.17 15.79
CA PHE A 355 5.40 -4.45 16.13
C PHE A 355 4.09 -4.69 15.40
N TRP A 356 3.82 -5.96 15.12
CA TRP A 356 2.51 -6.48 14.73
C TRP A 356 1.68 -6.84 15.95
N GLN A 357 0.36 -6.68 15.86
CA GLN A 357 -0.57 -7.09 16.91
C GLN A 357 -1.81 -7.77 16.33
N ASP A 358 -1.98 -9.08 16.61
CA ASP A 358 -3.09 -9.88 16.10
C ASP A 358 -4.46 -9.37 16.56
N SER A 359 -4.56 -8.87 17.80
CA SER A 359 -5.86 -8.45 18.37
C SER A 359 -6.48 -7.24 17.67
N CYS A 360 -5.67 -6.38 17.06
CA CYS A 360 -6.15 -5.27 16.22
C CYS A 360 -6.00 -5.55 14.73
N PHE A 361 -5.29 -6.60 14.36
CA PHE A 361 -4.91 -6.88 12.98
C PHE A 361 -4.16 -5.68 12.37
N CYS A 362 -3.11 -5.24 13.04
CA CYS A 362 -2.43 -3.99 12.69
C CYS A 362 -0.92 -4.01 12.96
N MET A 363 -0.19 -3.18 12.21
CA MET A 363 1.19 -2.79 12.42
C MET A 363 1.26 -1.50 13.24
N THR A 364 2.33 -1.34 14.02
CA THR A 364 2.58 -0.15 14.83
C THR A 364 4.05 0.20 14.84
N TYR A 365 4.37 1.45 14.56
CA TYR A 365 5.73 1.94 14.35
C TYR A 365 6.04 3.11 15.29
N GLY A 366 7.20 3.03 15.97
CA GLY A 366 7.78 4.14 16.70
C GLY A 366 8.62 5.06 15.81
N ASP A 367 9.00 6.20 16.35
CA ASP A 367 9.81 7.21 15.64
C ASP A 367 11.31 7.12 15.97
N GLY A 368 11.74 6.05 16.60
CA GLY A 368 13.15 5.87 16.96
C GLY A 368 13.64 6.80 18.06
N SER A 369 14.96 6.78 18.27
CA SER A 369 15.60 7.63 19.26
C SER A 369 15.49 9.11 18.87
N GLY A 370 15.10 9.96 19.81
CA GLY A 370 14.88 11.38 19.56
C GLY A 370 13.63 11.67 18.70
N ASN A 371 12.83 10.67 18.37
CA ASN A 371 11.72 10.73 17.40
C ASN A 371 12.19 11.26 16.03
N ALA A 372 13.37 10.83 15.58
CA ALA A 372 14.00 11.35 14.37
C ALA A 372 14.15 10.32 13.25
N ASN A 373 13.92 9.03 13.56
CA ASN A 373 14.10 7.92 12.63
C ASN A 373 12.88 6.97 12.74
N PRO A 374 11.73 7.28 12.10
CA PRO A 374 10.56 6.41 12.14
C PRO A 374 10.90 5.03 11.55
N LEU A 375 10.39 3.98 12.19
CA LEU A 375 10.69 2.60 11.81
C LEU A 375 9.77 2.12 10.68
N THR A 376 9.77 2.84 9.55
CA THR A 376 8.78 2.69 8.47
C THR A 376 9.39 2.43 7.09
N SER A 377 10.69 2.02 6.99
CA SER A 377 11.29 1.55 5.74
C SER A 377 10.51 0.39 5.13
N ILE A 378 10.70 0.11 3.85
CA ILE A 378 9.94 -0.94 3.12
C ILE A 378 10.08 -2.29 3.80
N ASP A 379 11.30 -2.70 4.09
CA ASP A 379 11.63 -3.98 4.71
C ASP A 379 11.03 -4.13 6.11
N VAL A 380 11.08 -3.08 6.95
CA VAL A 380 10.48 -3.10 8.30
C VAL A 380 8.94 -3.11 8.21
N ALA A 381 8.35 -2.33 7.31
CA ALA A 381 6.90 -2.36 7.12
C ALA A 381 6.41 -3.75 6.64
N ALA A 382 7.15 -4.37 5.74
CA ALA A 382 6.87 -5.71 5.25
C ALA A 382 7.16 -6.80 6.31
N HIS A 383 8.19 -6.63 7.15
CA HIS A 383 8.49 -7.49 8.30
C HIS A 383 7.29 -7.55 9.26
N GLU A 384 6.79 -6.40 9.69
CA GLU A 384 5.66 -6.34 10.62
C GLU A 384 4.38 -6.94 10.02
N MET A 385 4.09 -6.64 8.77
CA MET A 385 2.93 -7.21 8.09
C MET A 385 3.06 -8.72 7.89
N SER A 386 4.28 -9.25 7.76
CA SER A 386 4.57 -10.68 7.60
C SER A 386 4.41 -11.47 8.90
N HIS A 387 4.52 -10.85 10.08
CA HIS A 387 4.03 -11.46 11.31
C HIS A 387 2.53 -11.78 11.24
N GLY A 388 1.75 -10.88 10.61
CA GLY A 388 0.34 -11.12 10.33
C GLY A 388 0.11 -12.29 9.37
N LEU A 389 0.95 -12.48 8.36
CA LEU A 389 0.92 -13.68 7.51
C LEU A 389 1.22 -14.95 8.34
N THR A 390 2.28 -14.93 9.13
CA THR A 390 2.69 -16.06 9.98
C THR A 390 1.59 -16.45 10.96
N SER A 391 0.94 -15.50 11.63
CA SER A 391 -0.15 -15.76 12.57
C SER A 391 -1.43 -16.29 11.91
N ASN A 392 -1.61 -16.03 10.61
CA ASN A 392 -2.74 -16.54 9.82
C ASN A 392 -2.40 -17.77 8.96
N THR A 393 -1.20 -18.35 9.11
CA THR A 393 -0.75 -19.56 8.40
C THR A 393 -0.15 -20.59 9.37
N ALA A 394 1.17 -20.64 9.49
CA ALA A 394 1.87 -21.59 10.36
C ALA A 394 1.64 -21.35 11.86
N LYS A 395 1.34 -20.11 12.25
CA LYS A 395 1.15 -19.70 13.66
C LYS A 395 2.36 -20.02 14.55
N LEU A 396 3.57 -19.87 14.00
CA LEU A 396 4.80 -20.14 14.73
C LEU A 396 4.80 -19.46 16.11
N ASN A 397 4.94 -20.24 17.18
CA ASN A 397 4.99 -19.70 18.53
C ASN A 397 6.17 -18.73 18.68
N TYR A 398 5.93 -17.59 19.29
CA TYR A 398 6.95 -16.54 19.43
C TYR A 398 7.90 -16.81 20.60
N SER A 399 8.49 -18.00 20.61
CA SER A 399 9.48 -18.45 21.62
C SER A 399 10.28 -19.64 21.11
N GLY A 400 11.50 -19.83 21.63
CA GLY A 400 12.36 -20.95 21.23
C GLY A 400 12.74 -20.89 19.75
N GLU A 401 12.98 -22.03 19.12
CA GLU A 401 13.34 -22.12 17.72
C GLU A 401 12.19 -21.66 16.80
N SER A 402 10.95 -21.94 17.16
CA SER A 402 9.78 -21.46 16.39
C SER A 402 9.68 -19.93 16.40
N GLY A 403 10.09 -19.28 17.48
CA GLY A 403 10.17 -17.83 17.58
C GLY A 403 11.25 -17.25 16.66
N GLY A 404 12.43 -17.88 16.62
CA GLY A 404 13.48 -17.50 15.67
C GLY A 404 13.04 -17.68 14.20
N LEU A 405 12.30 -18.76 13.88
CA LEU A 405 11.73 -18.96 12.54
C LEU A 405 10.60 -17.96 12.22
N ASN A 406 9.84 -17.50 13.23
CA ASN A 406 8.84 -16.44 13.07
C ASN A 406 9.51 -15.13 12.65
N GLU A 407 10.53 -14.70 13.39
CA GLU A 407 11.32 -13.51 13.06
C GLU A 407 12.01 -13.62 11.69
N ALA A 408 12.67 -14.76 11.41
CA ALA A 408 13.31 -14.98 10.13
C ALA A 408 12.32 -14.95 8.95
N THR A 409 11.11 -15.45 9.14
CA THR A 409 10.05 -15.36 8.13
C THR A 409 9.72 -13.91 7.81
N SER A 410 9.64 -13.06 8.81
CA SER A 410 9.40 -11.63 8.65
C SER A 410 10.57 -10.92 7.97
N ASP A 411 11.82 -11.21 8.33
CA ASP A 411 13.01 -10.67 7.66
C ASP A 411 13.13 -11.13 6.20
N ILE A 412 12.86 -12.41 5.93
CA ILE A 412 12.87 -12.97 4.57
C ILE A 412 11.86 -12.23 3.68
N PHE A 413 10.64 -12.03 4.16
CA PHE A 413 9.64 -11.30 3.38
C PHE A 413 9.87 -9.79 3.38
N GLY A 414 10.46 -9.22 4.42
CA GLY A 414 10.95 -7.83 4.43
C GLY A 414 11.88 -7.57 3.24
N SER A 415 12.98 -8.30 3.19
CA SER A 415 13.97 -8.22 2.10
C SER A 415 13.34 -8.52 0.73
N THR A 416 12.53 -9.58 0.59
CA THR A 416 11.94 -9.92 -0.72
C THR A 416 10.92 -8.89 -1.22
N VAL A 417 10.16 -8.23 -0.33
CA VAL A 417 9.26 -7.13 -0.70
C VAL A 417 10.04 -5.91 -1.14
N GLU A 418 11.15 -5.59 -0.50
CA GLU A 418 12.04 -4.52 -0.90
C GLU A 418 12.63 -4.75 -2.30
N PHE A 419 13.12 -5.95 -2.59
CA PHE A 419 13.51 -6.32 -3.96
C PHE A 419 12.34 -6.23 -4.95
N TYR A 420 11.13 -6.61 -4.54
CA TYR A 420 9.94 -6.51 -5.37
C TYR A 420 9.56 -5.07 -5.68
N ALA A 421 9.75 -4.16 -4.72
CA ALA A 421 9.47 -2.73 -4.87
C ALA A 421 10.27 -2.11 -6.02
N ALA A 422 11.49 -2.59 -6.27
CA ALA A 422 12.42 -2.04 -7.25
C ALA A 422 12.55 -0.51 -7.12
N ASN A 423 12.50 0.00 -5.89
CA ASN A 423 12.60 1.42 -5.57
C ASN A 423 14.04 1.89 -5.70
N SER A 424 14.26 3.06 -6.30
CA SER A 424 15.62 3.60 -6.50
C SER A 424 16.18 4.34 -5.29
N SER A 425 15.33 4.69 -4.31
CA SER A 425 15.74 5.37 -3.07
C SER A 425 15.96 4.37 -1.94
N ASP A 426 15.31 3.20 -2.02
CA ASP A 426 15.37 2.11 -1.06
C ASP A 426 15.54 0.82 -1.90
N VAL A 427 16.80 0.50 -2.20
CA VAL A 427 17.16 -0.51 -3.21
C VAL A 427 17.27 -1.87 -2.56
N GLY A 428 16.44 -2.83 -3.00
CA GLY A 428 16.37 -4.16 -2.42
C GLY A 428 17.72 -4.84 -2.21
N ASP A 429 17.93 -5.30 -0.98
CA ASP A 429 19.16 -5.95 -0.55
C ASP A 429 18.91 -7.05 0.53
N TYR A 430 19.92 -7.51 1.24
CA TYR A 430 19.84 -8.51 2.30
C TYR A 430 20.28 -7.95 3.67
N LEU A 431 20.12 -6.65 3.85
CA LEU A 431 20.23 -5.97 5.12
C LEU A 431 18.82 -5.76 5.68
N ILE A 432 18.67 -5.50 6.95
CA ILE A 432 17.37 -5.23 7.58
C ILE A 432 17.48 -3.94 8.37
N GLY A 433 16.64 -2.95 8.05
CA GLY A 433 16.57 -1.65 8.72
C GLY A 433 17.77 -0.74 8.46
N GLU A 434 18.44 -0.90 7.33
CA GLU A 434 19.63 -0.12 6.97
C GLU A 434 19.32 1.36 6.75
N GLU A 435 18.15 1.69 6.19
CA GLU A 435 17.73 3.06 5.94
C GLU A 435 17.41 3.84 7.23
N ILE A 436 17.01 3.12 8.30
CA ILE A 436 16.52 3.76 9.54
C ILE A 436 17.67 4.30 10.42
N ASN A 437 18.90 3.82 10.25
CA ASN A 437 20.03 4.16 11.14
C ASN A 437 19.68 3.95 12.63
N ILE A 438 19.08 2.85 12.97
CA ILE A 438 18.54 2.54 14.30
C ILE A 438 19.63 2.54 15.38
N ASN A 439 20.85 2.12 15.00
CA ASN A 439 22.02 2.05 15.86
C ASN A 439 22.75 3.40 15.99
N GLY A 440 22.39 4.42 15.21
CA GLY A 440 23.02 5.73 15.20
C GLY A 440 24.46 5.75 14.66
N ASN A 441 24.88 4.71 13.95
CA ASN A 441 26.24 4.54 13.42
C ASN A 441 26.26 4.14 11.94
N GLY A 442 25.10 4.21 11.25
CA GLY A 442 24.96 3.87 9.83
C GLY A 442 25.04 2.37 9.54
N THR A 443 24.83 1.50 10.53
CA THR A 443 24.76 0.05 10.32
C THR A 443 23.32 -0.43 10.34
N PRO A 444 22.98 -1.45 9.53
CA PRO A 444 21.66 -2.07 9.55
C PRO A 444 21.38 -2.71 10.92
N LEU A 445 20.11 -3.03 11.14
CA LEU A 445 19.70 -3.77 12.34
C LEU A 445 20.18 -5.22 12.29
N ARG A 446 20.07 -5.88 11.14
CA ARG A 446 20.50 -7.27 10.91
C ARG A 446 21.12 -7.46 9.53
N TYR A 447 21.85 -8.56 9.36
CA TYR A 447 22.48 -9.00 8.11
C TYR A 447 22.04 -10.42 7.80
N MET A 448 21.58 -10.68 6.57
CA MET A 448 21.14 -12.03 6.20
C MET A 448 22.28 -12.92 5.71
N ASP A 449 23.32 -12.34 5.10
CA ASP A 449 24.49 -13.09 4.57
C ASP A 449 25.41 -13.66 5.65
N LYS A 450 25.57 -12.92 6.73
CA LYS A 450 26.39 -13.23 7.89
C LYS A 450 25.83 -12.54 9.12
N PRO A 451 24.80 -13.12 9.74
CA PRO A 451 24.08 -12.51 10.84
C PRO A 451 24.97 -12.02 11.99
N SER A 452 26.07 -12.72 12.29
CA SER A 452 27.02 -12.34 13.36
C SER A 452 27.67 -10.97 13.20
N LYS A 453 27.54 -10.31 12.04
CA LYS A 453 28.00 -8.93 11.81
C LYS A 453 27.33 -7.93 12.77
N ASP A 454 26.12 -8.19 13.23
CA ASP A 454 25.41 -7.35 14.22
C ASP A 454 25.95 -7.50 15.66
N GLY A 455 26.82 -8.49 15.90
CA GLY A 455 27.45 -8.78 17.19
C GLY A 455 26.61 -9.65 18.14
N SER A 456 25.39 -10.03 17.77
CA SER A 456 24.44 -10.76 18.64
C SER A 456 23.84 -11.99 17.97
N SER A 457 23.43 -11.87 16.72
CA SER A 457 22.82 -12.95 15.92
C SER A 457 23.79 -14.09 15.64
N LYS A 458 23.25 -15.25 15.29
CA LYS A 458 24.04 -16.46 15.03
C LYS A 458 24.02 -16.81 13.55
N ASP A 459 25.20 -17.14 13.00
CA ASP A 459 25.32 -17.54 11.59
C ASP A 459 24.78 -18.95 11.34
N SER A 460 24.80 -19.82 12.35
CA SER A 460 24.48 -21.23 12.22
C SER A 460 23.75 -21.75 13.44
N TRP A 461 23.00 -22.80 13.23
CA TRP A 461 22.28 -23.52 14.28
C TRP A 461 23.23 -24.22 15.26
N TYR A 462 22.86 -24.24 16.54
CA TYR A 462 23.44 -25.04 17.61
C TYR A 462 22.35 -25.43 18.61
N SER A 463 22.60 -26.47 19.44
CA SER A 463 21.57 -27.05 20.33
C SER A 463 20.97 -26.08 21.36
N GLY A 464 21.60 -24.95 21.62
CA GLY A 464 21.12 -23.91 22.54
C GLY A 464 20.42 -22.73 21.84
N ILE A 465 20.24 -22.76 20.53
CA ILE A 465 19.72 -21.61 19.75
C ILE A 465 18.33 -21.16 20.22
N GLY A 466 17.46 -22.08 20.64
CA GLY A 466 16.13 -21.74 21.15
C GLY A 466 16.11 -21.11 22.54
N SER A 467 17.24 -20.92 23.21
CA SER A 467 17.33 -20.27 24.53
C SER A 467 17.75 -18.82 24.49
N ILE A 468 18.12 -18.29 23.31
CA ILE A 468 18.44 -16.87 23.13
C ILE A 468 17.24 -16.11 22.60
N ASP A 469 17.32 -14.77 22.59
CA ASP A 469 16.28 -13.91 22.05
C ASP A 469 15.92 -14.28 20.60
N VAL A 470 14.63 -14.24 20.26
CA VAL A 470 14.11 -14.66 18.97
C VAL A 470 14.69 -13.86 17.80
N HIS A 471 15.00 -12.57 18.01
CA HIS A 471 15.62 -11.71 17.00
C HIS A 471 17.07 -12.10 16.69
N TYR A 472 17.75 -12.81 17.59
CA TYR A 472 19.12 -13.31 17.37
C TYR A 472 19.13 -14.78 16.92
N SER A 473 18.13 -15.55 17.38
CA SER A 473 17.97 -16.94 16.94
C SER A 473 17.33 -17.05 15.55
N SER A 474 16.85 -15.97 14.96
CA SER A 474 16.42 -15.87 13.56
C SER A 474 17.60 -15.97 12.57
N GLY A 475 18.79 -15.57 13.00
CA GLY A 475 19.96 -15.46 12.13
C GLY A 475 20.24 -16.68 11.26
N PRO A 476 20.27 -17.93 11.80
CA PRO A 476 20.53 -19.09 10.96
C PRO A 476 19.52 -19.30 9.83
N ALA A 477 18.24 -18.94 10.01
CA ALA A 477 17.24 -19.05 8.94
C ALA A 477 17.34 -17.90 7.92
N ASN A 478 17.69 -16.70 8.33
CA ASN A 478 18.04 -15.60 7.43
C ASN A 478 19.24 -16.00 6.55
N HIS A 479 20.27 -16.58 7.18
CA HIS A 479 21.45 -17.06 6.49
C HIS A 479 21.14 -18.22 5.53
N PHE A 480 20.30 -19.17 5.93
CA PHE A 480 19.79 -20.21 5.03
C PHE A 480 19.13 -19.59 3.78
N PHE A 481 18.27 -18.60 3.97
CA PHE A 481 17.58 -17.96 2.85
C PHE A 481 18.55 -17.26 1.90
N TYR A 482 19.53 -16.52 2.45
CA TYR A 482 20.59 -15.91 1.64
C TYR A 482 21.38 -16.97 0.86
N LEU A 483 21.88 -18.02 1.53
CA LEU A 483 22.63 -19.12 0.89
C LEU A 483 21.81 -19.82 -0.20
N LEU A 484 20.52 -20.03 0.04
CA LEU A 484 19.63 -20.66 -0.96
C LEU A 484 19.40 -19.73 -2.15
N SER A 485 19.24 -18.44 -1.90
CA SER A 485 19.01 -17.42 -2.95
C SER A 485 20.26 -17.19 -3.78
N GLU A 486 21.37 -16.88 -3.14
CA GLU A 486 22.55 -16.29 -3.75
C GLU A 486 23.76 -17.23 -3.77
N GLY A 487 23.83 -18.17 -2.85
CA GLY A 487 24.99 -19.02 -2.63
C GLY A 487 25.98 -18.43 -1.62
N SER A 488 27.07 -19.16 -1.37
CA SER A 488 28.12 -18.76 -0.44
C SER A 488 29.24 -17.96 -1.11
N GLY A 489 30.12 -17.35 -0.28
CA GLY A 489 31.29 -16.58 -0.70
C GLY A 489 30.98 -15.13 -1.04
N ALA A 490 32.02 -14.45 -1.56
CA ALA A 490 31.96 -13.03 -1.87
C ALA A 490 31.09 -12.73 -3.10
N LYS A 491 30.22 -11.70 -2.97
CA LYS A 491 29.31 -11.27 -4.02
C LYS A 491 28.88 -9.82 -3.82
N THR A 492 28.64 -9.10 -4.89
CA THR A 492 28.06 -7.75 -4.86
C THR A 492 26.67 -7.80 -5.49
N ILE A 493 25.66 -7.35 -4.76
CA ILE A 493 24.26 -7.29 -5.20
C ILE A 493 23.75 -5.88 -4.94
N ASN A 494 23.25 -5.22 -5.96
CA ASN A 494 22.73 -3.85 -5.90
C ASN A 494 23.66 -2.84 -5.19
N GLY A 495 24.98 -3.02 -5.32
CA GLY A 495 25.98 -2.14 -4.72
C GLY A 495 26.46 -2.56 -3.31
N VAL A 496 25.77 -3.49 -2.66
CA VAL A 496 26.16 -4.03 -1.35
C VAL A 496 27.05 -5.25 -1.53
N THR A 497 28.17 -5.30 -0.81
CA THR A 497 29.13 -6.42 -0.84
C THR A 497 28.87 -7.37 0.32
N TYR A 498 28.65 -8.62 0.00
CA TYR A 498 28.42 -9.74 0.89
C TYR A 498 29.59 -10.72 0.85
N ASP A 499 29.81 -11.45 1.94
CA ASP A 499 30.75 -12.57 1.99
C ASP A 499 30.19 -13.63 2.95
N SER A 500 29.32 -14.48 2.41
CA SER A 500 28.55 -15.44 3.18
C SER A 500 29.33 -16.73 3.39
N PRO A 501 29.72 -17.06 4.64
CA PRO A 501 30.40 -18.32 4.96
C PRO A 501 29.42 -19.48 5.06
N THR A 502 29.95 -20.70 5.16
CA THR A 502 29.19 -21.88 5.58
C THR A 502 29.82 -22.50 6.81
N SER A 503 29.04 -23.12 7.68
CA SER A 503 29.52 -23.75 8.92
C SER A 503 30.45 -24.94 8.69
N ASP A 504 30.33 -25.62 7.55
CA ASP A 504 31.12 -26.78 7.16
C ASP A 504 32.25 -26.42 6.17
N GLY A 505 32.40 -25.17 5.79
CA GLY A 505 33.41 -24.67 4.86
C GLY A 505 33.21 -25.13 3.40
N LEU A 506 32.12 -25.79 3.07
CA LEU A 506 31.83 -26.25 1.73
C LEU A 506 30.92 -25.25 0.99
N PRO A 507 31.11 -25.03 -0.32
CA PRO A 507 30.34 -24.04 -1.04
C PRO A 507 28.85 -24.43 -1.18
N VAL A 508 27.99 -23.43 -1.27
CA VAL A 508 26.58 -23.52 -1.62
C VAL A 508 26.36 -22.78 -2.93
N THR A 509 25.70 -23.43 -3.88
CA THR A 509 25.25 -22.78 -5.11
C THR A 509 23.80 -22.34 -4.91
N GLY A 510 23.54 -21.03 -5.08
CA GLY A 510 22.19 -20.47 -4.98
C GLY A 510 21.31 -20.88 -6.17
N ILE A 511 20.00 -20.87 -5.94
CA ILE A 511 18.99 -21.19 -6.98
C ILE A 511 18.22 -19.96 -7.47
N GLY A 512 18.59 -18.78 -6.98
CA GLY A 512 17.91 -17.53 -7.23
C GLY A 512 16.79 -17.25 -6.23
N ARG A 513 16.64 -15.96 -5.85
CA ARG A 513 15.67 -15.49 -4.86
C ARG A 513 14.23 -15.92 -5.21
N ALA A 514 13.81 -15.78 -6.47
CA ALA A 514 12.45 -16.13 -6.89
C ALA A 514 12.06 -17.59 -6.60
N LYS A 515 13.01 -18.54 -6.65
CA LYS A 515 12.74 -19.92 -6.24
C LYS A 515 12.80 -20.09 -4.74
N ALA A 516 13.72 -19.42 -4.07
CA ALA A 516 13.88 -19.49 -2.62
C ALA A 516 12.64 -18.96 -1.89
N GLU A 517 12.08 -17.81 -2.30
CA GLU A 517 10.87 -17.24 -1.73
C GLU A 517 9.63 -18.13 -1.95
N GLN A 518 9.50 -18.76 -3.12
CA GLN A 518 8.42 -19.71 -3.39
C GLN A 518 8.50 -20.94 -2.48
N ILE A 519 9.69 -21.47 -2.27
CA ILE A 519 9.91 -22.62 -1.37
C ILE A 519 9.55 -22.23 0.07
N TRP A 520 10.03 -21.07 0.55
CA TRP A 520 9.76 -20.62 1.92
C TRP A 520 8.28 -20.33 2.14
N PHE A 521 7.64 -19.57 1.25
CA PHE A 521 6.22 -19.25 1.34
C PHE A 521 5.36 -20.53 1.34
N LYS A 522 5.63 -21.46 0.44
CA LYS A 522 4.87 -22.71 0.38
C LYS A 522 5.12 -23.58 1.61
N ALA A 523 6.34 -23.62 2.14
CA ALA A 523 6.64 -24.34 3.38
C ALA A 523 5.90 -23.70 4.57
N LEU A 524 5.94 -22.37 4.72
CA LEU A 524 5.21 -21.63 5.75
C LEU A 524 3.70 -21.92 5.71
N THR A 525 3.12 -21.93 4.51
CA THR A 525 1.66 -22.03 4.36
C THR A 525 1.13 -23.47 4.34
N THR A 526 1.99 -24.48 4.14
CA THR A 526 1.54 -25.87 3.94
C THR A 526 2.26 -26.94 4.77
N LYS A 527 3.44 -26.65 5.33
CA LYS A 527 4.27 -27.64 6.04
C LYS A 527 4.62 -27.24 7.46
N PHE A 528 4.73 -25.94 7.75
CA PHE A 528 5.07 -25.46 9.08
C PHE A 528 3.85 -25.43 10.00
N THR A 529 4.10 -25.63 11.29
CA THR A 529 3.12 -25.58 12.38
C THR A 529 3.61 -24.65 13.48
N SER A 530 2.80 -24.42 14.49
CA SER A 530 3.13 -23.51 15.60
C SER A 530 4.41 -23.89 16.36
N THR A 531 4.83 -25.13 16.31
CA THR A 531 6.00 -25.67 17.03
C THR A 531 7.15 -26.08 16.11
N THR A 532 7.11 -25.71 14.83
CA THR A 532 8.18 -26.00 13.88
C THR A 532 9.50 -25.46 14.40
N ASN A 533 10.50 -26.33 14.51
CA ASN A 533 11.90 -26.01 14.83
C ASN A 533 12.76 -26.06 13.56
N TYR A 534 14.06 -25.79 13.67
CA TYR A 534 14.98 -25.76 12.51
C TYR A 534 15.03 -27.08 11.74
N ALA A 535 15.05 -28.22 12.45
CA ALA A 535 15.04 -29.55 11.80
C ALA A 535 13.75 -29.80 11.03
N ALA A 536 12.59 -29.44 11.60
CA ALA A 536 11.30 -29.54 10.95
C ALA A 536 11.17 -28.55 9.77
N ALA A 537 11.75 -27.34 9.88
CA ALA A 537 11.79 -26.37 8.79
C ALA A 537 12.61 -26.90 7.60
N ARG A 538 13.75 -27.55 7.84
CA ARG A 538 14.50 -28.28 6.81
C ARG A 538 13.62 -29.33 6.14
N THR A 539 12.97 -30.19 6.90
CA THR A 539 12.09 -31.25 6.37
C THR A 539 10.96 -30.66 5.53
N GLY A 540 10.31 -29.59 6.01
CA GLY A 540 9.21 -28.92 5.31
C GLY A 540 9.64 -28.28 3.99
N THR A 541 10.78 -27.59 3.98
CA THR A 541 11.31 -26.95 2.76
C THR A 541 11.78 -27.97 1.74
N LEU A 542 12.39 -29.09 2.17
CA LEU A 542 12.75 -30.21 1.29
C LEU A 542 11.51 -30.89 0.69
N ALA A 543 10.47 -31.12 1.47
CA ALA A 543 9.21 -31.68 0.96
C ALA A 543 8.61 -30.78 -0.12
N VAL A 544 8.51 -29.47 0.15
CA VAL A 544 8.04 -28.48 -0.84
C VAL A 544 8.90 -28.47 -2.10
N THR A 545 10.23 -28.52 -1.93
CA THR A 545 11.14 -28.51 -3.10
C THR A 545 10.99 -29.78 -3.93
N GLY A 546 10.80 -30.92 -3.26
CA GLY A 546 10.48 -32.18 -3.93
C GLY A 546 9.17 -32.14 -4.72
N ASP A 547 8.13 -31.50 -4.13
CA ASP A 547 6.83 -31.30 -4.79
C ASP A 547 6.93 -30.37 -6.01
N LEU A 548 7.76 -29.31 -5.93
CA LEU A 548 7.88 -28.29 -6.99
C LEU A 548 8.83 -28.69 -8.12
N TYR A 549 9.95 -29.31 -7.81
CA TYR A 549 11.07 -29.50 -8.74
C TYR A 549 11.51 -30.96 -8.87
N GLY A 550 11.04 -31.84 -7.98
CA GLY A 550 11.48 -33.24 -7.91
C GLY A 550 12.67 -33.44 -6.95
N THR A 551 12.72 -34.63 -6.30
CA THR A 551 13.73 -34.95 -5.28
C THR A 551 15.15 -35.17 -5.82
N THR A 552 15.32 -35.24 -7.14
CA THR A 552 16.61 -35.36 -7.83
C THR A 552 17.07 -34.06 -8.48
N SER A 553 16.33 -32.98 -8.28
CA SER A 553 16.62 -31.66 -8.90
C SER A 553 17.84 -30.98 -8.26
N ALA A 554 18.40 -30.03 -8.99
CA ALA A 554 19.46 -29.15 -8.48
C ALA A 554 18.94 -28.28 -7.32
N GLU A 555 17.68 -27.87 -7.37
CA GLU A 555 17.01 -27.10 -6.33
C GLU A 555 16.91 -27.91 -5.03
N TYR A 556 16.55 -29.20 -5.11
CA TYR A 556 16.48 -30.07 -3.93
C TYR A 556 17.86 -30.23 -3.27
N THR A 557 18.89 -30.44 -4.08
CA THR A 557 20.28 -30.50 -3.63
C THR A 557 20.74 -29.17 -3.00
N ALA A 558 20.35 -28.04 -3.59
CA ALA A 558 20.69 -26.71 -3.07
C ALA A 558 20.04 -26.45 -1.70
N VAL A 559 18.76 -26.84 -1.51
CA VAL A 559 18.09 -26.74 -0.21
C VAL A 559 18.81 -27.60 0.84
N GLN A 560 19.20 -28.84 0.50
CA GLN A 560 19.99 -29.69 1.42
C GLN A 560 21.31 -29.02 1.80
N ASN A 561 22.03 -28.47 0.82
CA ASN A 561 23.32 -27.82 1.03
C ASN A 561 23.21 -26.53 1.82
N ALA A 562 22.21 -25.70 1.57
CA ALA A 562 21.99 -24.45 2.30
C ALA A 562 21.67 -24.72 3.79
N TRP A 563 20.82 -25.69 4.10
CA TRP A 563 20.58 -26.10 5.48
C TRP A 563 21.82 -26.68 6.16
N ALA A 564 22.56 -27.54 5.47
CA ALA A 564 23.84 -28.07 6.00
C ALA A 564 24.86 -26.96 6.21
N GLY A 565 24.91 -25.97 5.32
CA GLY A 565 25.76 -24.79 5.44
C GLY A 565 25.51 -23.95 6.67
N ILE A 566 24.34 -24.07 7.30
CA ILE A 566 24.03 -23.45 8.61
C ILE A 566 23.93 -24.46 9.74
N ASN A 567 24.53 -25.64 9.60
CA ASN A 567 24.60 -26.70 10.60
C ASN A 567 23.23 -27.36 10.93
N VAL A 568 22.32 -27.44 9.97
CA VAL A 568 21.03 -28.15 10.11
C VAL A 568 21.01 -29.35 9.18
N GLY A 569 21.22 -30.55 9.72
CA GLY A 569 21.31 -31.80 8.97
C GLY A 569 22.59 -31.92 8.12
N SER A 570 22.66 -32.92 7.25
CA SER A 570 23.83 -33.22 6.43
C SER A 570 23.62 -32.93 4.94
N ARG A 571 24.73 -32.78 4.20
CA ARG A 571 24.74 -32.67 2.73
C ARG A 571 24.44 -34.04 2.08
N PRO A 572 23.92 -34.08 0.83
CA PRO A 572 23.74 -35.32 0.09
C PRO A 572 25.08 -36.05 -0.12
N GLY A 573 25.12 -37.36 0.13
CA GLY A 573 26.30 -38.20 -0.07
C GLY A 573 27.41 -38.05 0.99
N GLY A 574 27.25 -37.21 2.02
CA GLY A 574 28.22 -37.02 3.11
C GLY A 574 27.93 -37.93 4.28
N GLY A 575 28.63 -39.04 4.38
CA GLY A 575 28.77 -39.77 5.64
C GLY A 575 29.80 -39.05 6.49
N GLY A 576 29.41 -38.46 7.62
CA GLY A 576 30.36 -38.02 8.64
C GLY A 576 29.95 -36.76 9.44
N GLY A 577 29.70 -36.95 10.72
CA GLY A 577 29.98 -35.96 11.78
C GLY A 577 28.90 -35.00 12.21
N GLY A 578 27.64 -35.18 11.88
CA GLY A 578 26.55 -34.46 12.54
C GLY A 578 25.68 -35.47 13.31
N THR A 579 25.35 -35.16 14.56
CA THR A 579 24.42 -35.98 15.36
C THR A 579 23.15 -36.25 14.58
N SER A 580 23.00 -37.52 14.16
CA SER A 580 21.80 -38.06 13.51
C SER A 580 20.63 -38.00 14.50
N PHE A 581 19.66 -37.15 14.22
CA PHE A 581 18.35 -37.25 14.85
C PHE A 581 17.54 -38.28 14.06
N GLU A 582 17.44 -39.50 14.55
CA GLU A 582 16.42 -40.44 14.09
C GLU A 582 15.04 -39.87 14.49
N SER A 583 14.19 -39.82 13.50
CA SER A 583 12.75 -39.59 13.67
C SER A 583 12.16 -40.79 14.37
N THR A 584 11.88 -40.69 15.67
CA THR A 584 10.92 -41.61 16.28
C THR A 584 9.51 -41.16 15.89
N THR A 585 9.00 -41.80 14.85
CA THR A 585 7.56 -41.98 14.67
C THR A 585 7.09 -42.94 15.72
N ASP A 586 6.40 -42.46 16.76
CA ASP A 586 5.49 -43.28 17.54
C ASP A 586 4.20 -42.49 17.81
N VAL A 587 3.14 -43.06 17.21
CA VAL A 587 1.68 -43.11 17.47
C VAL A 587 0.98 -41.81 17.94
#